data_e96a7bda96a30ffbbb0d4d043e911420
#
_entry.id   e96a7bda96a30ffbbb0d4d043e911420
#
_cell.length_a   1.000
_cell.length_b   1.000
_cell.length_c   1.000
_cell.angle_alpha   90.00
_cell.angle_beta   90.00
_cell.angle_gamma   90.00
#
_symmetry.space_group_name_H-M   'P 1'
#
loop_
_entity.id
_entity.type
_entity.pdbx_description
1 polymer ?
#
loop_
_entity_poly.entity_id
_entity_poly.type
_entity_poly.pdbx_seq_one_letter_code
_entity_poly.pdbx_strand_id
1 'polypeptide(L)'
;MQRIIGQYNGDKHGDLIIAIGAIHGNEPAGVHALQMLFDMLEKEPLRNPTFQFNGRLVGIIGNIQALERRMRFVKQDLNRQLTVENLDKWRGHLTTNALDRTPQYLPVFEDLEALKLIQTIENEVVNYQPKRLIILDLHTTSADGGIFSIVSNDPQSKILAEQLYAPVVLGLVSSVGGSTLHYFNEKNMGVPTIAVAFESGKHDDLYSVRRAVAWLVHVLRATGAVSAYDVENRHEIILKNYSRDLPKFVQLVGSHPISSADEFKMFGNFRNFQPVRKGEILAKDRNGFIVAPQDCRILMPLYQTQGSDGFFLVV
;
A
#
# COMPACT_ATOMS: atom_id res chain seq x y z
N MET A 1 -9.85 -14.46 11.27
CA MET A 1 -10.44 -13.16 10.83
C MET A 1 -11.16 -13.31 9.50
N GLN A 2 -12.14 -12.42 9.21
CA GLN A 2 -12.73 -12.29 7.87
C GLN A 2 -11.85 -11.38 7.00
N ARG A 3 -11.78 -11.65 5.68
CA ARG A 3 -10.98 -10.84 4.75
C ARG A 3 -11.58 -9.45 4.53
N ILE A 4 -12.90 -9.38 4.35
CA ILE A 4 -13.60 -8.10 4.18
C ILE A 4 -13.80 -7.47 5.55
N ILE A 5 -13.27 -6.26 5.73
CA ILE A 5 -13.41 -5.43 6.93
C ILE A 5 -14.77 -4.76 6.95
N GLY A 6 -15.20 -4.26 5.79
CA GLY A 6 -16.48 -3.58 5.61
C GLY A 6 -16.72 -3.27 4.14
N GLN A 7 -17.96 -2.91 3.84
CA GLN A 7 -18.41 -2.51 2.51
C GLN A 7 -19.43 -1.38 2.65
N TYR A 8 -19.30 -0.36 1.81
CA TYR A 8 -20.27 0.73 1.74
C TYR A 8 -20.72 0.92 0.28
N ASN A 9 -22.03 0.84 0.07
CA ASN A 9 -22.64 0.99 -1.26
C ASN A 9 -23.31 2.36 -1.34
N GLY A 10 -22.97 3.11 -2.36
CA GLY A 10 -23.61 4.38 -2.63
C GLY A 10 -24.93 4.25 -3.38
N ASP A 11 -25.67 5.35 -3.42
CA ASP A 11 -26.97 5.45 -4.10
C ASP A 11 -26.84 5.42 -5.64
N LYS A 12 -25.66 5.78 -6.13
CA LYS A 12 -25.38 5.82 -7.58
C LYS A 12 -24.24 4.86 -7.91
N HIS A 13 -24.42 4.17 -9.02
CA HIS A 13 -23.35 3.36 -9.61
C HIS A 13 -22.19 4.24 -10.06
N GLY A 14 -20.97 3.89 -9.65
CA GLY A 14 -19.76 4.66 -9.91
C GLY A 14 -18.49 3.79 -9.90
N ASP A 15 -17.43 4.33 -9.33
CA ASP A 15 -16.17 3.62 -9.17
C ASP A 15 -16.27 2.53 -8.10
N LEU A 16 -15.48 1.47 -8.25
CA LEU A 16 -15.20 0.51 -7.19
C LEU A 16 -13.88 0.88 -6.53
N ILE A 17 -13.93 1.24 -5.27
CA ILE A 17 -12.74 1.57 -4.46
C ILE A 17 -12.46 0.38 -3.56
N ILE A 18 -11.32 -0.27 -3.75
CA ILE A 18 -10.82 -1.35 -2.89
C ILE A 18 -9.66 -0.80 -2.07
N ALA A 19 -9.82 -0.77 -0.77
CA ALA A 19 -8.77 -0.34 0.16
C ALA A 19 -8.22 -1.53 0.94
N ILE A 20 -6.92 -1.80 0.79
CA ILE A 20 -6.22 -2.92 1.37
C ILE A 20 -5.45 -2.43 2.59
N GLY A 21 -5.67 -3.02 3.76
CA GLY A 21 -4.84 -2.82 4.94
C GLY A 21 -4.09 -4.11 5.28
N ALA A 22 -2.93 -3.98 5.90
CA ALA A 22 -2.11 -5.10 6.38
C ALA A 22 -1.76 -6.13 5.28
N ILE A 23 -1.26 -5.67 4.13
CA ILE A 23 -0.51 -6.54 3.20
C ILE A 23 0.76 -7.05 3.90
N HIS A 24 1.33 -6.23 4.79
CA HIS A 24 2.28 -6.63 5.81
C HIS A 24 1.60 -6.67 7.18
N GLY A 25 1.69 -7.81 7.86
CA GLY A 25 0.90 -8.04 9.08
C GLY A 25 1.36 -7.24 10.32
N ASN A 26 2.58 -6.69 10.31
CA ASN A 26 3.06 -5.78 11.34
C ASN A 26 2.65 -4.32 11.12
N GLU A 27 1.80 -4.05 10.12
CA GLU A 27 1.30 -2.72 9.73
C GLU A 27 -0.22 -2.61 9.92
N PRO A 28 -0.76 -2.72 11.15
CA PRO A 28 -2.22 -2.78 11.39
C PRO A 28 -2.93 -1.45 11.20
N ALA A 29 -2.21 -0.33 11.05
CA ALA A 29 -2.79 1.02 10.98
C ALA A 29 -3.82 1.16 9.86
N GLY A 30 -3.58 0.55 8.68
CA GLY A 30 -4.53 0.55 7.57
C GLY A 30 -5.84 -0.16 7.90
N VAL A 31 -5.80 -1.30 8.61
CA VAL A 31 -6.99 -2.02 9.04
C VAL A 31 -7.82 -1.18 10.02
N HIS A 32 -7.17 -0.58 11.02
CA HIS A 32 -7.84 0.29 11.97
C HIS A 32 -8.42 1.56 11.32
N ALA A 33 -7.71 2.12 10.35
CA ALA A 33 -8.21 3.26 9.58
C ALA A 33 -9.48 2.92 8.78
N LEU A 34 -9.52 1.74 8.16
CA LEU A 34 -10.69 1.26 7.44
C LEU A 34 -11.88 1.02 8.37
N GLN A 35 -11.67 0.39 9.53
CA GLN A 35 -12.71 0.22 10.55
C GLN A 35 -13.31 1.57 10.98
N MET A 36 -12.45 2.57 11.25
CA MET A 36 -12.89 3.92 11.59
C MET A 36 -13.63 4.60 10.44
N LEU A 37 -13.17 4.44 9.21
CA LEU A 37 -13.82 5.03 8.04
C LEU A 37 -15.23 4.46 7.82
N PHE A 38 -15.40 3.14 7.93
CA PHE A 38 -16.74 2.53 7.82
C PHE A 38 -17.67 3.00 8.93
N ASP A 39 -17.20 3.09 10.19
CA ASP A 39 -17.99 3.66 11.30
C ASP A 39 -18.39 5.12 11.05
N MET A 40 -17.52 5.92 10.42
CA MET A 40 -17.84 7.29 10.01
C MET A 40 -18.90 7.30 8.90
N LEU A 41 -18.76 6.49 7.87
CA LEU A 41 -19.69 6.44 6.74
C LEU A 41 -21.09 5.95 7.16
N GLU A 42 -21.18 4.98 8.07
CA GLU A 42 -22.45 4.51 8.61
C GLU A 42 -23.19 5.59 9.43
N LYS A 43 -22.44 6.44 10.11
CA LYS A 43 -22.99 7.51 10.97
C LYS A 43 -23.29 8.81 10.24
N GLU A 44 -22.63 9.03 9.08
CA GLU A 44 -22.73 10.30 8.37
C GLU A 44 -24.16 10.63 7.92
N PRO A 45 -24.97 9.71 7.34
CA PRO A 45 -26.35 10.01 6.97
C PRO A 45 -27.25 10.40 8.14
N LEU A 46 -26.91 10.00 9.39
CA LEU A 46 -27.65 10.37 10.59
C LEU A 46 -27.39 11.85 10.99
N ARG A 47 -26.25 12.39 10.63
CA ARG A 47 -25.82 13.77 10.92
C ARG A 47 -26.08 14.72 9.76
N ASN A 48 -25.91 14.21 8.55
CA ASN A 48 -26.10 14.92 7.29
C ASN A 48 -27.10 14.14 6.40
N PRO A 49 -28.42 14.41 6.50
CA PRO A 49 -29.41 13.71 5.69
C PRO A 49 -29.28 13.90 4.18
N THR A 50 -28.47 14.88 3.73
CA THR A 50 -28.19 15.13 2.31
C THR A 50 -26.91 14.45 1.84
N PHE A 51 -26.20 13.74 2.72
CA PHE A 51 -25.02 12.99 2.38
C PHE A 51 -25.29 12.00 1.26
N GLN A 52 -24.44 12.00 0.24
CA GLN A 52 -24.50 11.07 -0.87
C GLN A 52 -23.14 10.42 -1.07
N PHE A 53 -23.16 9.12 -1.28
CA PHE A 53 -22.01 8.36 -1.69
C PHE A 53 -22.20 7.82 -3.12
N ASN A 54 -21.21 7.98 -3.99
CA ASN A 54 -21.23 7.49 -5.35
C ASN A 54 -20.23 6.32 -5.48
N GLY A 55 -20.69 5.21 -6.04
CA GLY A 55 -19.84 4.03 -6.22
C GLY A 55 -19.90 3.06 -5.04
N ARG A 56 -18.87 2.25 -4.89
CA ARG A 56 -18.73 1.25 -3.83
C ARG A 56 -17.34 1.33 -3.22
N LEU A 57 -17.27 1.27 -1.89
CA LEU A 57 -16.03 1.11 -1.12
C LEU A 57 -16.02 -0.28 -0.48
N VAL A 58 -14.90 -1.01 -0.62
CA VAL A 58 -14.66 -2.29 0.08
C VAL A 58 -13.32 -2.22 0.77
N GLY A 59 -13.29 -2.48 2.07
CA GLY A 59 -12.08 -2.59 2.90
C GLY A 59 -11.67 -4.06 3.05
N ILE A 60 -10.38 -4.36 2.79
CA ILE A 60 -9.88 -5.73 2.75
C ILE A 60 -8.61 -5.87 3.59
N ILE A 61 -8.45 -7.00 4.30
CA ILE A 61 -7.18 -7.38 4.93
C ILE A 61 -6.32 -8.11 3.87
N GLY A 62 -5.11 -7.62 3.64
CA GLY A 62 -4.19 -8.18 2.65
C GLY A 62 -3.65 -9.56 3.04
N ASN A 63 -2.99 -9.68 4.21
CA ASN A 63 -2.41 -10.91 4.72
C ASN A 63 -2.94 -11.21 6.14
N ILE A 64 -4.00 -12.03 6.21
CA ILE A 64 -4.67 -12.34 7.48
C ILE A 64 -3.72 -13.06 8.45
N GLN A 65 -2.98 -14.06 7.97
CA GLN A 65 -2.12 -14.86 8.85
C GLN A 65 -0.92 -14.06 9.39
N ALA A 66 -0.33 -13.20 8.57
CA ALA A 66 0.73 -12.32 9.02
C ALA A 66 0.23 -11.30 10.05
N LEU A 67 -0.97 -10.74 9.82
CA LEU A 67 -1.62 -9.81 10.75
C LEU A 67 -1.90 -10.45 12.12
N GLU A 68 -2.46 -11.67 12.14
CA GLU A 68 -2.71 -12.41 13.39
C GLU A 68 -1.43 -12.68 14.19
N ARG A 69 -0.33 -12.88 13.48
CA ARG A 69 1.00 -13.12 14.09
C ARG A 69 1.79 -11.83 14.36
N ARG A 70 1.29 -10.68 13.92
CA ARG A 70 1.99 -9.38 14.00
C ARG A 70 3.38 -9.41 13.38
N MET A 71 3.52 -10.11 12.26
CA MET A 71 4.76 -10.24 11.49
C MET A 71 4.59 -9.57 10.14
N ARG A 72 5.68 -9.09 9.54
CA ARG A 72 5.63 -8.53 8.19
C ARG A 72 5.07 -9.58 7.20
N PHE A 73 5.61 -10.78 7.25
CA PHE A 73 5.14 -11.97 6.52
C PHE A 73 5.48 -13.24 7.30
N VAL A 74 4.82 -14.36 6.98
CA VAL A 74 5.05 -15.65 7.65
C VAL A 74 6.19 -16.42 7.00
N LYS A 75 6.23 -16.51 5.67
CA LYS A 75 7.26 -17.23 4.89
C LYS A 75 7.93 -16.34 3.85
N GLN A 76 7.18 -15.53 3.12
CA GLN A 76 7.69 -14.68 2.05
C GLN A 76 6.87 -13.39 1.96
N ASP A 77 7.51 -12.31 1.49
CA ASP A 77 6.84 -11.01 1.37
C ASP A 77 5.74 -11.07 0.30
N LEU A 78 4.47 -11.03 0.74
CA LEU A 78 3.31 -11.06 -0.14
C LEU A 78 3.36 -9.94 -1.19
N ASN A 79 3.86 -8.76 -0.80
CA ASN A 79 4.00 -7.59 -1.67
C ASN A 79 5.22 -7.66 -2.61
N ARG A 80 5.75 -8.88 -2.84
CA ARG A 80 6.77 -9.25 -3.84
C ARG A 80 6.33 -10.44 -4.69
N GLN A 81 5.15 -11.03 -4.40
CA GLN A 81 4.69 -12.26 -5.02
C GLN A 81 3.56 -12.07 -6.03
N LEU A 82 2.96 -10.86 -6.11
CA LEU A 82 1.80 -10.60 -6.96
C LEU A 82 2.24 -10.41 -8.43
N THR A 83 2.44 -11.52 -9.12
CA THR A 83 2.74 -11.57 -10.55
C THR A 83 1.77 -12.52 -11.26
N VAL A 84 1.53 -12.29 -12.56
CA VAL A 84 0.68 -13.17 -13.37
C VAL A 84 1.24 -14.59 -13.37
N GLU A 85 2.56 -14.74 -13.51
CA GLU A 85 3.23 -16.03 -13.53
C GLU A 85 3.01 -16.82 -12.22
N ASN A 86 3.18 -16.18 -11.06
CA ASN A 86 2.94 -16.83 -9.77
C ASN A 86 1.48 -17.25 -9.63
N LEU A 87 0.55 -16.40 -10.04
CA LEU A 87 -0.88 -16.69 -9.94
C LEU A 87 -1.31 -17.84 -10.82
N ASP A 88 -0.84 -17.89 -12.06
CA ASP A 88 -1.13 -18.98 -12.99
C ASP A 88 -0.59 -20.30 -12.45
N LYS A 89 0.63 -20.28 -11.92
CA LYS A 89 1.24 -21.42 -11.22
C LYS A 89 0.37 -21.89 -10.06
N TRP A 90 -0.06 -20.97 -9.17
CA TRP A 90 -0.86 -21.33 -8.00
C TRP A 90 -2.27 -21.81 -8.38
N ARG A 91 -2.93 -21.17 -9.35
CA ARG A 91 -4.23 -21.60 -9.88
C ARG A 91 -4.14 -22.99 -10.49
N GLY A 92 -3.10 -23.26 -11.28
CA GLY A 92 -2.84 -24.58 -11.86
C GLY A 92 -2.73 -25.68 -10.80
N HIS A 93 -2.06 -25.41 -9.68
CA HIS A 93 -1.94 -26.37 -8.57
C HIS A 93 -3.26 -26.68 -7.84
N LEU A 94 -4.20 -25.74 -7.79
CA LEU A 94 -5.51 -25.97 -7.19
C LEU A 94 -6.45 -26.77 -8.08
N THR A 95 -6.23 -26.75 -9.39
CA THR A 95 -7.10 -27.40 -10.39
C THR A 95 -6.64 -28.81 -10.78
N THR A 96 -5.36 -29.17 -10.56
CA THR A 96 -4.84 -30.53 -10.82
C THR A 96 -5.35 -31.52 -9.78
N ASN A 97 -5.91 -32.64 -10.27
CA ASN A 97 -6.37 -33.76 -9.42
C ASN A 97 -5.23 -34.29 -8.55
N ALA A 98 -5.57 -34.67 -7.31
CA ALA A 98 -4.61 -35.16 -6.31
C ALA A 98 -3.75 -36.37 -6.74
N LEU A 99 -4.14 -37.06 -7.81
CA LEU A 99 -3.47 -38.25 -8.35
C LEU A 99 -2.27 -37.94 -9.26
N ASP A 100 -2.22 -36.69 -9.83
CA ASP A 100 -1.14 -36.26 -10.75
C ASP A 100 -0.07 -35.38 -10.08
N ARG A 101 -0.06 -35.31 -8.76
CA ARG A 101 0.88 -34.46 -8.01
C ARG A 101 2.28 -35.09 -7.98
N THR A 102 3.12 -34.73 -8.91
CA THR A 102 4.56 -34.73 -8.65
C THR A 102 4.86 -33.60 -7.64
N PRO A 103 5.66 -33.83 -6.57
CA PRO A 103 5.84 -32.92 -5.47
C PRO A 103 6.79 -31.75 -5.80
N GLN A 104 6.60 -31.09 -6.95
CA GLN A 104 7.51 -30.03 -7.38
C GLN A 104 7.27 -28.68 -6.69
N TYR A 105 6.08 -28.44 -6.13
CA TYR A 105 5.78 -27.20 -5.42
C TYR A 105 4.61 -27.39 -4.46
N LEU A 106 4.83 -27.03 -3.19
CA LEU A 106 3.76 -26.89 -2.19
C LEU A 106 3.52 -25.41 -1.93
N PRO A 107 2.29 -24.89 -2.18
CA PRO A 107 1.95 -23.50 -1.88
C PRO A 107 2.27 -23.16 -0.42
N VAL A 108 2.96 -22.05 -0.19
CA VAL A 108 3.16 -21.51 1.15
C VAL A 108 1.98 -20.62 1.57
N PHE A 109 2.01 -20.12 2.81
CA PHE A 109 0.90 -19.34 3.33
C PHE A 109 0.58 -18.11 2.48
N GLU A 110 1.60 -17.37 2.03
CA GLU A 110 1.42 -16.15 1.24
C GLU A 110 0.90 -16.43 -0.17
N ASP A 111 1.19 -17.59 -0.75
CA ASP A 111 0.63 -17.99 -2.05
C ASP A 111 -0.90 -18.13 -1.97
N LEU A 112 -1.38 -18.75 -0.87
CA LEU A 112 -2.82 -18.92 -0.62
C LEU A 112 -3.48 -17.58 -0.24
N GLU A 113 -2.78 -16.73 0.51
CA GLU A 113 -3.26 -15.40 0.85
C GLU A 113 -3.37 -14.51 -0.40
N ALA A 114 -2.37 -14.55 -1.30
CA ALA A 114 -2.39 -13.84 -2.57
C ALA A 114 -3.56 -14.27 -3.45
N LEU A 115 -3.75 -15.57 -3.63
CA LEU A 115 -4.88 -16.11 -4.41
C LEU A 115 -6.22 -15.65 -3.86
N LYS A 116 -6.42 -15.74 -2.54
CA LYS A 116 -7.67 -15.32 -1.90
C LYS A 116 -7.88 -13.82 -1.99
N LEU A 117 -6.83 -13.02 -1.85
CA LEU A 117 -6.89 -11.56 -1.99
C LEU A 117 -7.34 -11.19 -3.41
N ILE A 118 -6.65 -11.72 -4.41
CA ILE A 118 -6.95 -11.41 -5.81
C ILE A 118 -8.35 -11.91 -6.18
N GLN A 119 -8.70 -13.15 -5.82
CA GLN A 119 -10.03 -13.70 -6.08
C GLN A 119 -11.14 -12.85 -5.43
N THR A 120 -10.91 -12.32 -4.22
CA THR A 120 -11.87 -11.43 -3.57
C THR A 120 -12.08 -10.16 -4.40
N ILE A 121 -11.00 -9.56 -4.90
CA ILE A 121 -11.06 -8.33 -5.71
C ILE A 121 -11.68 -8.60 -7.08
N GLU A 122 -11.29 -9.69 -7.75
CA GLU A 122 -11.89 -10.13 -9.03
C GLU A 122 -13.39 -10.34 -8.90
N ASN A 123 -13.84 -10.99 -7.81
CA ASN A 123 -15.27 -11.19 -7.54
C ASN A 123 -16.02 -9.86 -7.35
N GLU A 124 -15.42 -8.89 -6.65
CA GLU A 124 -16.01 -7.56 -6.50
C GLU A 124 -16.11 -6.83 -7.84
N VAL A 125 -15.10 -6.92 -8.70
CA VAL A 125 -15.13 -6.34 -10.06
C VAL A 125 -16.23 -7.00 -10.90
N VAL A 126 -16.32 -8.32 -10.90
CA VAL A 126 -17.34 -9.06 -11.66
C VAL A 126 -18.76 -8.76 -11.17
N ASN A 127 -18.97 -8.72 -9.86
CA ASN A 127 -20.30 -8.52 -9.27
C ASN A 127 -20.77 -7.06 -9.38
N TYR A 128 -19.84 -6.10 -9.25
CA TYR A 128 -20.21 -4.69 -9.27
C TYR A 128 -20.16 -4.08 -10.68
N GLN A 129 -19.31 -4.60 -11.57
CA GLN A 129 -19.11 -4.09 -12.95
C GLN A 129 -18.78 -2.58 -12.98
N PRO A 130 -17.72 -2.14 -12.31
CA PRO A 130 -17.40 -0.73 -12.16
C PRO A 130 -16.97 -0.10 -13.50
N LYS A 131 -17.15 1.21 -13.62
CA LYS A 131 -16.56 1.98 -14.73
C LYS A 131 -15.03 2.11 -14.57
N ARG A 132 -14.55 2.15 -13.32
CA ARG A 132 -13.16 2.26 -12.96
C ARG A 132 -12.91 1.57 -11.61
N LEU A 133 -11.80 0.84 -11.50
CA LEU A 133 -11.30 0.26 -10.26
C LEU A 133 -10.25 1.18 -9.65
N ILE A 134 -10.34 1.44 -8.35
CA ILE A 134 -9.34 2.19 -7.60
C ILE A 134 -8.82 1.30 -6.49
N ILE A 135 -7.54 0.95 -6.55
CA ILE A 135 -6.84 0.17 -5.53
C ILE A 135 -6.04 1.10 -4.64
N LEU A 136 -6.28 1.00 -3.34
CA LEU A 136 -5.59 1.75 -2.30
C LEU A 136 -4.86 0.76 -1.40
N ASP A 137 -3.54 0.88 -1.24
CA ASP A 137 -2.74 0.01 -0.38
C ASP A 137 -2.17 0.81 0.79
N LEU A 138 -2.59 0.47 2.01
CA LEU A 138 -2.30 1.24 3.22
C LEU A 138 -1.15 0.62 4.00
N HIS A 139 -0.07 1.38 4.10
CA HIS A 139 1.18 0.98 4.72
C HIS A 139 1.63 1.91 5.85
N THR A 140 2.65 1.45 6.55
CA THR A 140 3.50 2.21 7.46
C THR A 140 4.96 1.83 7.24
N THR A 141 5.90 2.66 7.69
CA THR A 141 7.34 2.39 7.56
C THR A 141 8.00 2.05 8.90
N SER A 142 9.15 1.38 8.87
CA SER A 142 9.97 1.15 10.07
C SER A 142 10.70 2.41 10.54
N ALA A 143 10.80 3.44 9.72
CA ALA A 143 11.49 4.69 10.00
C ALA A 143 10.53 5.86 10.22
N ASP A 144 10.94 6.84 11.00
CA ASP A 144 10.29 8.14 11.11
C ASP A 144 10.45 8.98 9.82
N GLY A 145 9.75 10.12 9.76
CA GLY A 145 10.11 11.22 8.86
C GLY A 145 9.11 11.53 7.77
N GLY A 146 7.84 11.23 7.98
CA GLY A 146 6.81 11.75 7.09
C GLY A 146 5.82 10.71 6.58
N ILE A 147 4.94 11.22 5.75
CA ILE A 147 3.92 10.46 5.03
C ILE A 147 4.19 10.63 3.54
N PHE A 148 3.79 9.68 2.71
CA PHE A 148 3.91 9.81 1.26
C PHE A 148 3.04 8.80 0.52
N SER A 149 2.69 9.15 -0.73
CA SER A 149 2.00 8.26 -1.65
C SER A 149 2.99 7.67 -2.66
N ILE A 150 2.85 6.39 -2.96
CA ILE A 150 3.55 5.70 -4.04
C ILE A 150 2.53 5.43 -5.15
N VAL A 151 2.87 5.73 -6.38
CA VAL A 151 1.95 5.60 -7.52
C VAL A 151 2.38 4.48 -8.45
N SER A 152 1.41 3.79 -9.05
CA SER A 152 1.66 2.89 -10.18
C SER A 152 2.16 3.69 -11.39
N ASN A 153 2.56 2.97 -12.44
CA ASN A 153 3.04 3.62 -13.68
C ASN A 153 1.90 4.23 -14.53
N ASP A 154 0.65 4.07 -14.10
CA ASP A 154 -0.49 4.69 -14.77
C ASP A 154 -0.56 6.20 -14.48
N PRO A 155 -0.71 7.08 -15.50
CA PRO A 155 -0.80 8.52 -15.30
C PRO A 155 -1.95 8.97 -14.39
N GLN A 156 -3.09 8.27 -14.39
CA GLN A 156 -4.23 8.62 -13.56
C GLN A 156 -3.92 8.39 -12.06
N SER A 157 -3.07 7.42 -11.73
CA SER A 157 -2.59 7.19 -10.37
C SER A 157 -1.82 8.39 -9.83
N LYS A 158 -0.97 9.00 -10.67
CA LYS A 158 -0.27 10.23 -10.34
C LYS A 158 -1.23 11.41 -10.14
N ILE A 159 -2.16 11.61 -11.08
CA ILE A 159 -3.18 12.69 -11.02
C ILE A 159 -4.02 12.59 -9.74
N LEU A 160 -4.40 11.37 -9.33
CA LEU A 160 -5.10 11.17 -8.05
C LEU A 160 -4.19 11.54 -6.88
N ALA A 161 -2.98 10.99 -6.82
CA ALA A 161 -2.05 11.20 -5.70
C ALA A 161 -1.68 12.67 -5.48
N GLU A 162 -1.58 13.48 -6.54
CA GLU A 162 -1.31 14.92 -6.46
C GLU A 162 -2.35 15.71 -5.65
N GLN A 163 -3.58 15.19 -5.55
CA GLN A 163 -4.69 15.81 -4.82
C GLN A 163 -4.74 15.41 -3.34
N LEU A 164 -3.86 14.51 -2.87
CA LEU A 164 -4.00 13.86 -1.56
C LEU A 164 -3.14 14.47 -0.44
N TYR A 165 -2.52 15.63 -0.67
CA TYR A 165 -1.72 16.38 0.32
C TYR A 165 -0.59 15.57 0.98
N ALA A 166 -0.03 14.61 0.27
CA ALA A 166 1.16 13.86 0.68
C ALA A 166 2.20 13.90 -0.44
N PRO A 167 3.50 13.87 -0.14
CA PRO A 167 4.54 13.69 -1.15
C PRO A 167 4.25 12.53 -2.09
N VAL A 168 4.55 12.67 -3.37
CA VAL A 168 4.37 11.62 -4.37
C VAL A 168 5.73 11.06 -4.77
N VAL A 169 5.90 9.74 -4.57
CA VAL A 169 7.11 9.02 -4.95
C VAL A 169 6.92 8.36 -6.30
N LEU A 170 7.76 8.75 -7.26
CA LEU A 170 7.72 8.27 -8.64
C LEU A 170 8.81 7.23 -8.90
N GLY A 171 8.52 6.25 -9.76
CA GLY A 171 9.49 5.26 -10.26
C GLY A 171 9.73 4.08 -9.32
N LEU A 172 9.18 4.05 -8.11
CA LEU A 172 9.43 2.98 -7.15
C LEU A 172 8.83 1.65 -7.63
N VAL A 173 7.62 1.66 -8.17
CA VAL A 173 6.94 0.44 -8.66
C VAL A 173 7.71 -0.27 -9.76
N SER A 174 8.43 0.47 -10.60
CA SER A 174 9.28 -0.11 -11.65
C SER A 174 10.51 -0.84 -11.09
N SER A 175 10.98 -0.49 -9.89
CA SER A 175 12.13 -1.13 -9.23
C SER A 175 11.73 -2.28 -8.30
N VAL A 176 10.46 -2.34 -7.91
CA VAL A 176 9.93 -3.33 -6.97
C VAL A 176 8.84 -4.15 -7.66
N GLY A 177 9.22 -5.29 -8.23
CA GLY A 177 8.27 -6.22 -8.87
C GLY A 177 7.36 -6.93 -7.85
N GLY A 178 6.22 -7.44 -8.32
CA GLY A 178 5.33 -8.30 -7.54
C GLY A 178 4.57 -7.62 -6.40
N SER A 179 4.45 -6.30 -6.43
CA SER A 179 3.65 -5.53 -5.47
C SER A 179 2.18 -5.40 -5.91
N THR A 180 1.31 -5.00 -5.00
CA THR A 180 -0.08 -4.61 -5.28
C THR A 180 -0.16 -3.60 -6.41
N LEU A 181 0.64 -2.52 -6.36
CA LEU A 181 0.67 -1.49 -7.39
C LEU A 181 1.20 -1.97 -8.75
N HIS A 182 2.03 -3.02 -8.75
CA HIS A 182 2.52 -3.64 -9.98
C HIS A 182 1.46 -4.55 -10.61
N TYR A 183 0.74 -5.33 -9.79
CA TYR A 183 -0.23 -6.32 -10.27
C TYR A 183 -1.57 -5.70 -10.68
N PHE A 184 -2.13 -4.80 -9.85
CA PHE A 184 -3.43 -4.20 -10.10
C PHE A 184 -3.33 -3.08 -11.14
N ASN A 185 -3.59 -3.43 -12.38
CA ASN A 185 -3.60 -2.55 -13.55
C ASN A 185 -4.71 -2.97 -14.51
N GLU A 186 -5.03 -2.13 -15.49
CA GLU A 186 -6.11 -2.37 -16.45
C GLU A 186 -5.96 -3.71 -17.20
N LYS A 187 -4.72 -4.07 -17.58
CA LYS A 187 -4.45 -5.33 -18.31
C LYS A 187 -4.86 -6.56 -17.50
N ASN A 188 -4.57 -6.57 -16.20
CA ASN A 188 -4.85 -7.73 -15.35
C ASN A 188 -6.29 -7.75 -14.83
N MET A 189 -6.90 -6.56 -14.65
CA MET A 189 -8.25 -6.44 -14.09
C MET A 189 -9.37 -6.33 -15.13
N GLY A 190 -9.03 -6.08 -16.40
CA GLY A 190 -10.00 -5.94 -17.49
C GLY A 190 -10.88 -4.69 -17.41
N VAL A 191 -10.53 -3.73 -16.55
CA VAL A 191 -11.24 -2.47 -16.34
C VAL A 191 -10.21 -1.37 -16.06
N PRO A 192 -10.46 -0.09 -16.46
CA PRO A 192 -9.58 1.02 -16.16
C PRO A 192 -9.24 1.04 -14.66
N THR A 193 -7.95 0.95 -14.31
CA THR A 193 -7.51 0.70 -12.93
C THR A 193 -6.47 1.73 -12.49
N ILE A 194 -6.74 2.39 -11.38
CA ILE A 194 -5.82 3.29 -10.67
C ILE A 194 -5.31 2.56 -9.43
N ALA A 195 -4.00 2.61 -9.15
CA ALA A 195 -3.43 2.02 -7.94
C ALA A 195 -2.47 2.99 -7.24
N VAL A 196 -2.73 3.28 -5.96
CA VAL A 196 -1.92 4.18 -5.12
C VAL A 196 -1.72 3.53 -3.76
N ALA A 197 -0.47 3.49 -3.29
CA ALA A 197 -0.18 3.13 -1.90
C ALA A 197 0.07 4.39 -1.06
N PHE A 198 -0.19 4.28 0.24
CA PHE A 198 0.02 5.35 1.20
C PHE A 198 0.79 4.87 2.42
N GLU A 199 1.94 5.49 2.64
CA GLU A 199 2.74 5.31 3.84
C GLU A 199 2.32 6.35 4.89
N SER A 200 1.60 5.91 5.92
CA SER A 200 0.96 6.80 6.89
C SER A 200 1.86 7.20 8.06
N GLY A 201 3.15 6.88 8.01
CA GLY A 201 4.16 7.16 9.01
C GLY A 201 4.75 5.90 9.63
N LYS A 202 5.36 5.99 10.82
CA LYS A 202 6.04 4.89 11.48
C LYS A 202 5.04 3.84 12.02
N HIS A 203 5.44 2.54 12.05
CA HIS A 203 4.59 1.42 12.50
C HIS A 203 3.95 1.61 13.88
N ASP A 204 4.71 2.16 14.83
CA ASP A 204 4.32 2.34 16.22
C ASP A 204 3.81 3.76 16.56
N ASP A 205 3.66 4.63 15.53
CA ASP A 205 3.11 5.97 15.72
C ASP A 205 1.58 5.92 15.84
N LEU A 206 1.07 6.31 17.00
CA LEU A 206 -0.37 6.37 17.29
C LEU A 206 -1.17 7.24 16.32
N TYR A 207 -0.51 8.20 15.66
CA TYR A 207 -1.15 9.07 14.68
C TYR A 207 -1.22 8.47 13.27
N SER A 208 -0.55 7.34 12.99
CA SER A 208 -0.59 6.68 11.67
C SER A 208 -2.02 6.34 11.23
N VAL A 209 -2.86 5.85 12.16
CA VAL A 209 -4.27 5.57 11.89
C VAL A 209 -5.03 6.83 11.46
N ARG A 210 -4.86 7.95 12.20
CA ARG A 210 -5.54 9.22 11.89
C ARG A 210 -5.12 9.79 10.53
N ARG A 211 -3.83 9.65 10.18
CA ARG A 211 -3.31 10.07 8.86
C ARG A 211 -3.86 9.21 7.75
N ALA A 212 -3.95 7.89 7.96
CA ALA A 212 -4.55 6.97 7.00
C ALA A 212 -6.05 7.28 6.79
N VAL A 213 -6.83 7.55 7.86
CA VAL A 213 -8.22 8.01 7.74
C VAL A 213 -8.31 9.31 6.96
N ALA A 214 -7.48 10.30 7.30
CA ALA A 214 -7.47 11.59 6.61
C ALA A 214 -7.18 11.42 5.11
N TRP A 215 -6.21 10.58 4.75
CA TRP A 215 -5.87 10.30 3.38
C TRP A 215 -7.01 9.60 2.63
N LEU A 216 -7.62 8.56 3.23
CA LEU A 216 -8.77 7.85 2.67
C LEU A 216 -9.96 8.80 2.40
N VAL A 217 -10.28 9.69 3.34
CA VAL A 217 -11.34 10.71 3.16
C VAL A 217 -11.03 11.62 1.97
N HIS A 218 -9.75 12.01 1.78
CA HIS A 218 -9.36 12.79 0.61
C HIS A 218 -9.41 12.00 -0.69
N VAL A 219 -9.13 10.70 -0.67
CA VAL A 219 -9.34 9.84 -1.84
C VAL A 219 -10.82 9.81 -2.22
N LEU A 220 -11.72 9.60 -1.26
CA LEU A 220 -13.18 9.60 -1.53
C LEU A 220 -13.65 10.93 -2.13
N ARG A 221 -13.11 12.05 -1.66
CA ARG A 221 -13.38 13.37 -2.24
C ARG A 221 -12.80 13.54 -3.63
N ALA A 222 -11.52 13.19 -3.83
CA ALA A 222 -10.82 13.38 -5.10
C ALA A 222 -11.38 12.50 -6.23
N THR A 223 -11.92 11.33 -5.88
CA THR A 223 -12.59 10.42 -6.82
C THR A 223 -14.05 10.80 -7.09
N GLY A 224 -14.63 11.71 -6.32
CA GLY A 224 -16.04 12.08 -6.40
C GLY A 224 -16.99 11.06 -5.76
N ALA A 225 -16.46 10.11 -4.98
CA ALA A 225 -17.28 9.19 -4.19
C ALA A 225 -18.10 9.94 -3.12
N VAL A 226 -17.53 11.01 -2.54
CA VAL A 226 -18.23 11.94 -1.65
C VAL A 226 -18.09 13.37 -2.16
N SER A 227 -19.08 14.23 -1.85
CA SER A 227 -19.01 15.66 -2.18
C SER A 227 -17.90 16.35 -1.40
N ALA A 228 -17.26 17.33 -2.02
CA ALA A 228 -16.29 18.18 -1.34
C ALA A 228 -16.88 18.94 -0.14
N TYR A 229 -18.16 19.23 -0.17
CA TYR A 229 -18.88 19.93 0.89
C TYR A 229 -19.15 19.05 2.13
N ASP A 230 -19.13 17.73 1.95
CA ASP A 230 -19.36 16.75 3.02
C ASP A 230 -18.05 16.36 3.75
N VAL A 231 -16.90 16.86 3.29
CA VAL A 231 -15.59 16.56 3.87
C VAL A 231 -15.11 17.72 4.76
N GLU A 232 -14.91 17.42 6.04
CA GLU A 232 -14.39 18.42 6.98
C GLU A 232 -12.92 18.79 6.69
N ASN A 233 -12.60 20.07 6.79
CA ASN A 233 -11.24 20.61 6.58
C ASN A 233 -10.18 20.04 7.55
N ARG A 234 -10.58 19.46 8.68
CA ARG A 234 -9.64 18.87 9.66
C ARG A 234 -8.75 17.78 9.05
N HIS A 235 -9.28 17.00 8.11
CA HIS A 235 -8.51 15.94 7.43
C HIS A 235 -7.39 16.51 6.55
N GLU A 236 -7.70 17.57 5.83
CA GLU A 236 -6.71 18.31 5.02
C GLU A 236 -5.61 18.92 5.90
N ILE A 237 -5.97 19.54 7.02
CA ILE A 237 -5.03 20.14 7.97
C ILE A 237 -4.05 19.10 8.52
N ILE A 238 -4.54 17.89 8.86
CA ILE A 238 -3.69 16.79 9.32
C ILE A 238 -2.60 16.48 8.28
N LEU A 239 -2.98 16.21 7.04
CA LEU A 239 -2.04 15.83 5.99
C LEU A 239 -1.08 16.98 5.65
N LYS A 240 -1.57 18.22 5.47
CA LYS A 240 -0.75 19.39 5.19
C LYS A 240 0.28 19.67 6.28
N ASN A 241 -0.08 19.49 7.54
CA ASN A 241 0.85 19.71 8.64
C ASN A 241 2.00 18.68 8.64
N TYR A 242 1.70 17.42 8.31
CA TYR A 242 2.72 16.36 8.25
C TYR A 242 3.60 16.43 6.99
N SER A 243 3.13 17.04 5.90
CA SER A 243 3.86 17.15 4.64
C SER A 243 4.46 18.54 4.40
N ARG A 244 4.27 19.50 5.31
CA ARG A 244 4.64 20.91 5.13
C ARG A 244 6.10 21.12 4.66
N ASP A 245 7.04 20.43 5.30
CA ASP A 245 8.48 20.58 5.07
C ASP A 245 9.04 19.46 4.18
N LEU A 246 8.17 18.68 3.57
CA LEU A 246 8.54 17.57 2.68
C LEU A 246 8.46 18.02 1.21
N PRO A 247 9.26 17.40 0.32
CA PRO A 247 9.15 17.66 -1.11
C PRO A 247 7.78 17.19 -1.63
N LYS A 248 7.19 17.92 -2.59
CA LYS A 248 5.91 17.53 -3.18
C LYS A 248 6.03 16.29 -4.06
N PHE A 249 7.14 16.19 -4.78
CA PHE A 249 7.48 15.08 -5.66
C PHE A 249 8.91 14.65 -5.40
N VAL A 250 9.15 13.36 -5.50
CA VAL A 250 10.50 12.79 -5.54
C VAL A 250 10.53 11.68 -6.57
N GLN A 251 11.69 11.57 -7.22
CA GLN A 251 11.97 10.52 -8.20
C GLN A 251 12.95 9.52 -7.62
N LEU A 252 12.65 8.22 -7.76
CA LEU A 252 13.60 7.17 -7.40
C LEU A 252 14.85 7.26 -8.28
N VAL A 253 16.03 7.24 -7.64
CA VAL A 253 17.33 7.22 -8.32
C VAL A 253 18.19 6.03 -7.91
N GLY A 254 17.79 5.26 -6.91
CA GLY A 254 18.48 4.05 -6.48
C GLY A 254 17.73 3.27 -5.42
N SER A 255 18.02 1.98 -5.34
CA SER A 255 17.54 1.07 -4.30
C SER A 255 18.71 0.19 -3.84
N HIS A 256 18.62 -0.31 -2.61
CA HIS A 256 19.58 -1.26 -2.08
C HIS A 256 18.83 -2.53 -1.66
N PRO A 257 18.64 -3.49 -2.59
CA PRO A 257 18.04 -4.78 -2.25
C PRO A 257 18.94 -5.58 -1.33
N ILE A 258 18.34 -6.34 -0.43
CA ILE A 258 19.04 -7.15 0.57
C ILE A 258 18.46 -8.55 0.66
N SER A 259 19.30 -9.47 1.12
CA SER A 259 18.93 -10.83 1.50
C SER A 259 19.34 -11.12 2.96
N SER A 260 18.82 -12.18 3.52
CA SER A 260 19.21 -12.61 4.89
C SER A 260 20.70 -12.96 5.01
N ALA A 261 21.36 -13.30 3.88
CA ALA A 261 22.78 -13.63 3.84
C ALA A 261 23.70 -12.40 3.88
N ASP A 262 23.17 -11.19 3.69
CA ASP A 262 23.98 -9.98 3.56
C ASP A 262 24.37 -9.38 4.91
N GLU A 263 23.75 -9.82 6.01
CA GLU A 263 23.99 -9.27 7.36
C GLU A 263 23.79 -7.74 7.39
N PHE A 264 22.84 -7.27 6.58
CA PHE A 264 22.58 -5.84 6.39
C PHE A 264 22.18 -5.15 7.68
N LYS A 265 22.77 -3.97 7.93
CA LYS A 265 22.44 -3.11 9.05
C LYS A 265 22.53 -1.64 8.68
N MET A 266 21.45 -0.89 8.89
CA MET A 266 21.45 0.57 8.77
C MET A 266 22.44 1.21 9.76
N PHE A 267 23.08 2.28 9.30
CA PHE A 267 23.94 3.12 10.15
C PHE A 267 23.14 4.33 10.65
N GLY A 268 23.22 4.63 11.94
CA GLY A 268 22.48 5.76 12.50
C GLY A 268 20.95 5.58 12.52
N ASN A 269 20.25 6.71 12.65
CA ASN A 269 18.78 6.79 12.72
C ASN A 269 18.28 7.72 11.59
N PHE A 270 18.46 7.32 10.34
CA PHE A 270 17.94 8.08 9.20
C PHE A 270 16.42 8.12 9.23
N ARG A 271 15.89 9.27 8.81
CA ARG A 271 14.46 9.50 8.66
C ARG A 271 14.08 9.50 7.18
N ASN A 272 12.84 9.17 6.87
CA ASN A 272 12.32 9.34 5.52
C ASN A 272 12.54 10.78 5.03
N PHE A 273 12.97 10.95 3.79
CA PHE A 273 13.32 12.22 3.14
C PHE A 273 14.52 12.95 3.72
N GLN A 274 15.27 12.37 4.67
CA GLN A 274 16.49 12.99 5.18
C GLN A 274 17.50 13.17 4.04
N PRO A 275 18.04 14.40 3.85
CA PRO A 275 19.12 14.62 2.90
C PRO A 275 20.37 13.83 3.30
N VAL A 276 21.02 13.22 2.32
CA VAL A 276 22.31 12.53 2.47
C VAL A 276 23.27 13.03 1.39
N ARG A 277 24.56 13.12 1.73
CA ARG A 277 25.58 13.61 0.81
C ARG A 277 26.30 12.45 0.13
N LYS A 278 26.82 12.69 -1.05
CA LYS A 278 27.70 11.73 -1.74
C LYS A 278 28.83 11.28 -0.80
N GLY A 279 28.99 9.96 -0.68
CA GLY A 279 30.00 9.33 0.20
C GLY A 279 29.58 9.19 1.65
N GLU A 280 28.42 9.68 2.07
CA GLU A 280 27.90 9.46 3.44
C GLU A 280 27.58 7.98 3.65
N ILE A 281 28.03 7.44 4.79
CA ILE A 281 27.79 6.04 5.17
C ILE A 281 26.32 5.88 5.57
N LEU A 282 25.60 5.04 4.84
CA LEU A 282 24.18 4.76 5.08
C LEU A 282 23.95 3.47 5.84
N ALA A 283 24.70 2.43 5.50
CA ALA A 283 24.56 1.09 6.05
C ALA A 283 25.87 0.33 5.98
N LYS A 284 25.86 -0.89 6.49
CA LYS A 284 26.90 -1.89 6.24
C LYS A 284 26.28 -3.25 5.96
N ASP A 285 26.96 -4.06 5.20
CA ASP A 285 26.71 -5.48 5.00
C ASP A 285 28.00 -6.29 5.19
N ARG A 286 27.96 -7.59 4.85
CA ARG A 286 29.15 -8.47 4.89
C ARG A 286 30.29 -8.02 3.97
N ASN A 287 30.02 -7.18 2.97
CA ASN A 287 31.01 -6.69 2.00
C ASN A 287 31.62 -5.33 2.43
N GLY A 288 31.08 -4.70 3.46
CA GLY A 288 31.60 -3.44 4.01
C GLY A 288 30.56 -2.33 4.12
N PHE A 289 31.04 -1.08 4.03
CA PHE A 289 30.17 0.09 4.14
C PHE A 289 29.47 0.40 2.82
N ILE A 290 28.18 0.71 2.93
CA ILE A 290 27.32 1.16 1.84
C ILE A 290 27.18 2.67 1.99
N VAL A 291 27.55 3.40 0.92
CA VAL A 291 27.57 4.86 0.92
C VAL A 291 26.61 5.44 -0.12
N ALA A 292 26.14 6.65 0.11
CA ALA A 292 25.34 7.39 -0.88
C ALA A 292 26.14 7.67 -2.14
N PRO A 293 25.68 7.29 -3.35
CA PRO A 293 26.41 7.46 -4.61
C PRO A 293 26.43 8.92 -5.09
N GLN A 294 25.47 9.72 -4.62
CA GLN A 294 25.30 11.14 -4.95
C GLN A 294 24.56 11.86 -3.82
N ASP A 295 24.48 13.17 -3.90
CA ASP A 295 23.59 13.95 -3.03
C ASP A 295 22.13 13.60 -3.38
N CYS A 296 21.38 13.15 -2.38
CA CYS A 296 19.99 12.68 -2.55
C CYS A 296 19.26 12.68 -1.20
N ARG A 297 18.10 12.05 -1.13
CA ARG A 297 17.37 11.80 0.11
C ARG A 297 17.18 10.30 0.29
N ILE A 298 17.30 9.83 1.53
CA ILE A 298 16.99 8.44 1.86
C ILE A 298 15.50 8.26 2.12
N LEU A 299 14.95 7.13 1.67
CA LEU A 299 13.54 6.78 1.85
C LEU A 299 13.44 5.32 2.33
N MET A 300 12.51 5.07 3.25
CA MET A 300 12.25 3.75 3.86
C MET A 300 13.52 3.02 4.34
N PRO A 301 14.42 3.67 5.13
CA PRO A 301 15.54 2.95 5.73
C PRO A 301 15.00 1.85 6.65
N LEU A 302 15.55 0.63 6.51
CA LEU A 302 15.03 -0.58 7.14
C LEU A 302 15.53 -0.71 8.60
N TYR A 303 14.63 -0.54 9.55
CA TYR A 303 14.89 -0.71 10.99
C TYR A 303 14.11 -1.87 11.61
N GLN A 304 13.69 -2.84 10.79
CA GLN A 304 13.00 -4.05 11.22
C GLN A 304 13.75 -5.30 10.72
N THR A 305 13.43 -6.46 11.28
CA THR A 305 14.15 -7.70 11.01
C THR A 305 13.81 -8.36 9.67
N GLN A 306 12.63 -8.07 9.13
CA GLN A 306 12.14 -8.62 7.86
C GLN A 306 12.05 -7.52 6.81
N GLY A 307 12.54 -7.80 5.61
CA GLY A 307 12.48 -6.92 4.44
C GLY A 307 13.43 -7.41 3.35
N SER A 308 13.18 -6.99 2.12
CA SER A 308 14.00 -7.30 0.93
C SER A 308 14.74 -6.07 0.39
N ASP A 309 14.45 -4.90 0.94
CA ASP A 309 15.04 -3.63 0.54
C ASP A 309 15.58 -2.91 1.78
N GLY A 310 16.87 -2.58 1.79
CA GLY A 310 17.53 -1.89 2.89
C GLY A 310 17.14 -0.41 2.97
N PHE A 311 17.04 0.23 1.82
CA PHE A 311 16.59 1.62 1.66
C PHE A 311 16.40 1.95 0.18
N PHE A 312 15.73 3.07 -0.09
CA PHE A 312 15.62 3.71 -1.40
C PHE A 312 16.28 5.09 -1.37
N LEU A 313 16.73 5.55 -2.53
CA LEU A 313 17.30 6.89 -2.72
C LEU A 313 16.45 7.66 -3.72
N VAL A 314 16.12 8.90 -3.38
CA VAL A 314 15.23 9.77 -4.18
C VAL A 314 15.81 11.18 -4.33
N VAL A 315 15.44 11.86 -5.41
CA VAL A 315 15.76 13.28 -5.67
C VAL A 315 14.51 14.09 -5.92
#